data_19034761e104b2353ce9ddb888165c51
#
_entry.id   19034761e104b2353ce9ddb888165c51
#
_cell.length_a   1.000
_cell.length_b   1.000
_cell.length_c   1.000
_cell.angle_alpha   90.00
_cell.angle_beta   90.00
_cell.angle_gamma   90.00
#
_symmetry.space_group_name_H-M   'P 1'
#
loop_
_entity.id
_entity.type
_entity.pdbx_description
1 polymer ?
#
loop_
_entity_poly.entity_id
_entity_poly.type
_entity_poly.pdbx_seq_one_letter_code
_entity_poly.pdbx_strand_id
1 'polypeptide(L)'
;LVKVSDLCQGCLAHPCMEVCPKKAITWESGRSTIDQDKCIKCGRCVGVCPYNAIVKTERPCAAACGMGAIHSDELGRAEIDYSKCVSCGQCLVNCPFGAIADKGQIYQLIQGFNRGDRIYALVAPAFVNQFPGLASTGKLKAALKAVGFYDVVEVAIGADLCTVDEAHDFLEEVPEKLNFMATSCCPAWSMMAKTAFPALAKNISMTMTPMVFTARMMKQKDPEARMCFIGPCAAKKLEASRRTVRSDVDFVLTFEELAGIIEAKDIDVANLEVDPDEVDLVHASGAGRGFAQSGGVAKAVADKVKEWHPDMDVKIASAQGLAECKKLLMLAKAGKYNGYLLEGMGCPGGCIGGAGTIADPARTAIQLNKYVKEAPFADPEQSPFMSEIHVLKDDPDFEL
;
A
#
# COMPACT_ATOMS: atom_id res chain seq x y z
N LEU A 1 13.89 22.91 7.16
CA LEU A 1 14.65 24.13 7.38
C LEU A 1 15.77 24.19 6.34
N VAL A 2 16.00 25.36 5.72
CA VAL A 2 17.16 25.59 4.84
C VAL A 2 18.07 26.58 5.53
N LYS A 3 19.35 26.21 5.74
CA LYS A 3 20.32 27.02 6.46
C LYS A 3 21.62 27.14 5.69
N VAL A 4 22.33 28.25 5.86
CA VAL A 4 23.71 28.41 5.43
C VAL A 4 24.61 27.93 6.57
N SER A 5 25.54 27.03 6.27
CA SER A 5 26.51 26.51 7.21
C SER A 5 27.80 27.40 7.19
N ASP A 6 28.70 27.09 8.11
CA ASP A 6 30.02 27.79 8.17
C ASP A 6 30.94 27.49 7.00
N LEU A 7 30.56 26.59 6.11
CA LEU A 7 31.26 26.34 4.83
C LEU A 7 31.04 27.44 3.79
N CYS A 8 30.19 28.45 4.08
CA CYS A 8 29.96 29.56 3.16
C CYS A 8 31.22 30.39 2.97
N GLN A 9 31.74 30.43 1.74
CA GLN A 9 32.96 31.17 1.38
C GLN A 9 32.67 32.60 0.94
N GLY A 10 31.43 33.07 1.05
CA GLY A 10 31.13 34.44 0.64
C GLY A 10 31.44 34.73 -0.83
N CYS A 11 31.11 33.82 -1.74
CA CYS A 11 31.48 33.93 -3.16
C CYS A 11 30.89 35.18 -3.82
N LEU A 12 31.68 35.84 -4.69
CA LEU A 12 31.32 37.10 -5.34
C LEU A 12 30.04 36.98 -6.21
N ALA A 13 29.83 35.85 -6.87
CA ALA A 13 28.71 35.65 -7.79
C ALA A 13 27.36 35.44 -7.11
N HIS A 14 27.34 35.14 -5.81
CA HIS A 14 26.11 34.89 -5.01
C HIS A 14 25.01 34.06 -5.70
N PRO A 15 25.29 32.90 -6.33
CA PRO A 15 24.31 32.15 -7.10
C PRO A 15 23.11 31.74 -6.29
N CYS A 16 23.26 31.55 -4.99
CA CYS A 16 22.17 31.24 -4.07
C CYS A 16 21.16 32.38 -3.94
N MET A 17 21.60 33.63 -4.00
CA MET A 17 20.72 34.80 -3.97
C MET A 17 19.94 34.93 -5.28
N GLU A 18 20.66 34.81 -6.41
CA GLU A 18 20.11 34.93 -7.77
C GLU A 18 19.02 33.89 -8.04
N VAL A 19 19.19 32.64 -7.59
CA VAL A 19 18.25 31.57 -7.84
C VAL A 19 17.00 31.63 -6.92
N CYS A 20 17.03 32.48 -5.87
CA CYS A 20 15.96 32.51 -4.87
C CYS A 20 14.71 33.23 -5.37
N PRO A 21 13.58 32.52 -5.63
CA PRO A 21 12.37 33.12 -6.19
C PRO A 21 11.66 34.09 -5.20
N LYS A 22 11.98 33.99 -3.91
CA LYS A 22 11.41 34.83 -2.84
C LYS A 22 12.39 35.88 -2.32
N LYS A 23 13.58 35.98 -2.92
CA LYS A 23 14.64 36.88 -2.46
C LYS A 23 14.87 36.80 -0.94
N ALA A 24 14.78 35.57 -0.40
CA ALA A 24 14.90 35.30 1.02
C ALA A 24 16.37 35.16 1.47
N ILE A 25 17.35 35.37 0.59
CA ILE A 25 18.76 35.22 0.89
C ILE A 25 19.41 36.62 0.79
N THR A 26 20.01 37.03 1.87
CA THR A 26 20.74 38.30 1.99
C THR A 26 22.20 38.03 2.21
N TRP A 27 23.03 39.07 1.96
CA TRP A 27 24.45 39.06 2.24
C TRP A 27 24.72 39.89 3.49
N GLU A 28 25.27 39.27 4.54
CA GLU A 28 25.55 39.91 5.79
C GLU A 28 26.85 39.37 6.40
N SER A 29 27.71 40.27 6.88
CA SER A 29 28.97 39.92 7.59
C SER A 29 29.84 38.90 6.83
N GLY A 30 29.96 39.03 5.50
CA GLY A 30 30.85 38.20 4.67
C GLY A 30 30.24 36.81 4.30
N ARG A 31 28.98 36.55 4.55
CA ARG A 31 28.30 35.29 4.26
C ARG A 31 26.86 35.50 3.86
N SER A 32 26.28 34.52 3.16
CA SER A 32 24.86 34.53 2.88
C SER A 32 24.06 34.16 4.12
N THR A 33 22.91 34.82 4.33
CA THR A 33 21.96 34.52 5.40
C THR A 33 20.59 34.27 4.79
N ILE A 34 19.81 33.32 5.35
CA ILE A 34 18.46 32.98 4.86
C ILE A 34 17.42 33.45 5.86
N ASP A 35 16.58 34.38 5.41
CA ASP A 35 15.37 34.80 6.13
C ASP A 35 14.36 33.65 6.11
N GLN A 36 14.11 33.04 7.26
CA GLN A 36 13.26 31.86 7.40
C GLN A 36 11.77 32.16 7.18
N ASP A 37 11.34 33.41 7.41
CA ASP A 37 9.94 33.83 7.22
C ASP A 37 9.60 34.00 5.74
N LYS A 38 10.58 34.45 4.94
CA LYS A 38 10.44 34.55 3.48
C LYS A 38 10.73 33.24 2.74
N CYS A 39 11.49 32.35 3.36
CA CYS A 39 11.96 31.11 2.74
C CYS A 39 10.86 30.06 2.57
N ILE A 40 10.50 29.75 1.32
CA ILE A 40 9.54 28.70 0.97
C ILE A 40 10.15 27.29 0.95
N LYS A 41 11.38 27.12 1.41
CA LYS A 41 12.09 25.83 1.55
C LYS A 41 12.20 25.02 0.23
N CYS A 42 12.17 25.68 -0.93
CA CYS A 42 12.20 25.03 -2.25
C CYS A 42 13.53 24.32 -2.57
N GLY A 43 14.63 24.62 -1.86
CA GLY A 43 15.93 23.98 -2.03
C GLY A 43 16.74 24.41 -3.25
N ARG A 44 16.28 25.31 -4.11
CA ARG A 44 17.04 25.76 -5.32
C ARG A 44 18.43 26.25 -5.00
N CYS A 45 18.59 26.99 -3.89
CA CYS A 45 19.87 27.51 -3.44
C CYS A 45 20.86 26.42 -3.02
N VAL A 46 20.38 25.24 -2.60
CA VAL A 46 21.22 24.09 -2.24
C VAL A 46 21.96 23.57 -3.47
N GLY A 47 21.23 23.39 -4.58
CA GLY A 47 21.80 22.81 -5.81
C GLY A 47 22.78 23.72 -6.57
N VAL A 48 22.74 25.04 -6.31
CA VAL A 48 23.65 26.01 -7.02
C VAL A 48 24.84 26.41 -6.20
N CYS A 49 24.92 26.01 -4.92
CA CYS A 49 26.05 26.37 -4.08
C CYS A 49 27.28 25.49 -4.39
N PRO A 50 28.36 26.02 -4.97
CA PRO A 50 29.54 25.23 -5.35
C PRO A 50 30.33 24.72 -4.15
N TYR A 51 30.09 25.28 -2.96
CA TYR A 51 30.75 24.88 -1.72
C TYR A 51 29.90 23.95 -0.86
N ASN A 52 28.72 23.56 -1.32
CA ASN A 52 27.75 22.77 -0.54
C ASN A 52 27.44 23.37 0.85
N ALA A 53 27.57 24.71 0.96
CA ALA A 53 27.42 25.43 2.21
C ALA A 53 25.94 25.63 2.63
N ILE A 54 25.00 25.35 1.76
CA ILE A 54 23.56 25.46 2.06
C ILE A 54 23.00 24.06 2.23
N VAL A 55 22.46 23.80 3.41
CA VAL A 55 21.90 22.49 3.78
C VAL A 55 20.39 22.59 4.01
N LYS A 56 19.65 21.64 3.48
CA LYS A 56 18.24 21.43 3.80
C LYS A 56 18.15 20.37 4.89
N THR A 57 17.79 20.80 6.10
CA THR A 57 17.56 19.89 7.22
C THR A 57 16.08 19.60 7.31
N GLU A 58 15.70 18.35 7.10
CA GLU A 58 14.34 17.88 7.20
C GLU A 58 14.38 16.48 7.84
N ARG A 59 13.41 16.19 8.72
CA ARG A 59 13.33 14.84 9.26
C ARG A 59 12.99 13.85 8.19
N PRO A 60 13.65 12.68 8.12
CA PRO A 60 13.35 11.67 7.12
C PRO A 60 11.87 11.27 7.09
N CYS A 61 11.25 11.14 8.28
CA CYS A 61 9.82 10.82 8.40
C CYS A 61 8.90 11.92 7.82
N ALA A 62 9.24 13.20 8.01
CA ALA A 62 8.48 14.31 7.45
C ALA A 62 8.70 14.45 5.94
N ALA A 63 9.94 14.25 5.47
CA ALA A 63 10.29 14.27 4.05
C ALA A 63 9.58 13.16 3.26
N ALA A 64 9.46 11.98 3.87
CA ALA A 64 8.78 10.83 3.27
C ALA A 64 7.24 10.92 3.33
N CYS A 65 6.68 11.85 4.12
CA CYS A 65 5.24 11.96 4.30
C CYS A 65 4.57 12.67 3.12
N GLY A 66 4.02 11.92 2.16
CA GLY A 66 3.28 12.47 1.02
C GLY A 66 2.03 13.27 1.38
N MET A 67 1.52 13.10 2.61
CA MET A 67 0.38 13.86 3.14
C MET A 67 0.80 15.15 3.86
N GLY A 68 2.08 15.34 4.19
CA GLY A 68 2.53 16.44 5.04
C GLY A 68 1.94 16.41 6.46
N ALA A 69 1.68 15.20 6.96
CA ALA A 69 1.05 14.98 8.26
C ALA A 69 2.04 15.00 9.44
N ILE A 70 3.34 15.16 9.19
CA ILE A 70 4.35 15.13 10.25
C ILE A 70 5.00 16.51 10.39
N HIS A 71 4.91 17.06 11.57
CA HIS A 71 5.49 18.35 11.95
C HIS A 71 6.30 18.25 13.25
N SER A 72 6.85 19.36 13.73
CA SER A 72 7.50 19.44 15.02
C SER A 72 6.54 19.98 16.07
N ASP A 73 6.50 19.36 17.24
CA ASP A 73 5.87 19.94 18.44
C ASP A 73 6.73 21.10 19.01
N GLU A 74 6.26 21.71 20.10
CA GLU A 74 6.94 22.82 20.78
C GLU A 74 8.34 22.45 21.29
N LEU A 75 8.55 21.18 21.62
CA LEU A 75 9.84 20.65 22.09
C LEU A 75 10.73 20.17 20.93
N GLY A 76 10.29 20.39 19.70
CA GLY A 76 11.02 19.95 18.53
C GLY A 76 10.94 18.45 18.23
N ARG A 77 10.03 17.66 18.82
CA ARG A 77 9.82 16.24 18.52
C ARG A 77 8.90 16.06 17.32
N ALA A 78 8.92 14.89 16.69
CA ALA A 78 7.99 14.58 15.60
C ALA A 78 6.59 14.36 16.17
N GLU A 79 5.61 15.06 15.61
CA GLU A 79 4.20 14.90 15.91
C GLU A 79 3.43 14.56 14.62
N ILE A 80 2.48 13.62 14.72
CA ILE A 80 1.66 13.15 13.59
C ILE A 80 0.27 13.77 13.71
N ASP A 81 -0.11 14.55 12.69
CA ASP A 81 -1.47 15.04 12.52
C ASP A 81 -2.36 13.90 11.96
N TYR A 82 -3.09 13.25 12.83
CA TYR A 82 -3.96 12.13 12.49
C TYR A 82 -5.15 12.54 11.62
N SER A 83 -5.50 13.83 11.54
CA SER A 83 -6.53 14.29 10.61
C SER A 83 -6.09 14.22 9.14
N LYS A 84 -4.78 14.20 8.90
CA LYS A 84 -4.17 14.09 7.57
C LYS A 84 -3.53 12.73 7.32
N CYS A 85 -3.21 12.00 8.38
CA CYS A 85 -2.48 10.73 8.27
C CYS A 85 -3.37 9.64 7.66
N VAL A 86 -2.88 8.99 6.61
CA VAL A 86 -3.53 7.86 5.94
C VAL A 86 -2.87 6.52 6.26
N SER A 87 -2.06 6.46 7.29
CA SER A 87 -1.37 5.27 7.81
C SER A 87 -0.55 4.50 6.75
N CYS A 88 -0.02 5.17 5.73
CA CYS A 88 0.73 4.51 4.64
C CYS A 88 2.04 3.85 5.10
N GLY A 89 2.55 4.19 6.29
CA GLY A 89 3.75 3.60 6.87
C GLY A 89 5.08 4.13 6.33
N GLN A 90 5.11 5.09 5.39
CA GLN A 90 6.37 5.61 4.84
C GLN A 90 7.27 6.29 5.89
N CYS A 91 6.69 6.81 6.94
CA CYS A 91 7.44 7.35 8.09
C CYS A 91 8.14 6.25 8.92
N LEU A 92 7.60 5.02 8.95
CA LEU A 92 8.24 3.86 9.60
C LEU A 92 9.51 3.49 8.84
N VAL A 93 9.37 3.25 7.52
CA VAL A 93 10.47 2.83 6.64
C VAL A 93 11.62 3.84 6.63
N ASN A 94 11.30 5.13 6.67
CA ASN A 94 12.30 6.19 6.55
C ASN A 94 12.83 6.68 7.91
N CYS A 95 12.45 6.07 9.03
CA CYS A 95 12.98 6.44 10.33
C CYS A 95 14.23 5.60 10.67
N PRO A 96 15.46 6.18 10.61
CA PRO A 96 16.67 5.41 10.89
C PRO A 96 16.83 5.02 12.36
N PHE A 97 15.95 5.51 13.23
CA PHE A 97 16.00 5.29 14.67
C PHE A 97 14.89 4.37 15.20
N GLY A 98 14.00 3.87 14.32
CA GLY A 98 12.83 3.10 14.76
C GLY A 98 11.90 3.86 15.73
N ALA A 99 11.91 5.21 15.68
CA ALA A 99 11.16 6.04 16.61
C ALA A 99 9.65 6.12 16.32
N ILE A 100 9.22 5.58 15.21
CA ILE A 100 7.81 5.49 14.81
C ILE A 100 7.50 4.00 14.65
N ALA A 101 6.49 3.53 15.36
CA ALA A 101 5.98 2.17 15.26
C ALA A 101 4.50 2.19 14.83
N ASP A 102 4.05 1.12 14.22
CA ASP A 102 2.63 0.89 14.00
C ASP A 102 1.98 0.23 15.23
N LYS A 103 0.67 0.09 15.19
CA LYS A 103 -0.05 -0.59 16.28
C LYS A 103 -0.09 -2.10 16.01
N GLY A 104 0.83 -2.85 16.62
CA GLY A 104 0.90 -4.30 16.52
C GLY A 104 -0.30 -5.01 17.16
N GLN A 105 -0.69 -6.15 16.59
CA GLN A 105 -1.77 -7.01 17.09
C GLN A 105 -1.29 -8.42 17.47
N ILE A 106 0.04 -8.60 17.60
CA ILE A 106 0.66 -9.89 17.94
C ILE A 106 0.10 -10.45 19.26
N TYR A 107 -0.01 -9.60 20.29
CA TYR A 107 -0.53 -10.03 21.58
C TYR A 107 -1.95 -10.56 21.50
N GLN A 108 -2.84 -9.85 20.80
CA GLN A 108 -4.24 -10.26 20.62
C GLN A 108 -4.35 -11.57 19.83
N LEU A 109 -3.51 -11.73 18.81
CA LEU A 109 -3.44 -12.95 18.02
C LEU A 109 -2.99 -14.15 18.88
N ILE A 110 -1.92 -13.99 19.68
CA ILE A 110 -1.44 -15.05 20.60
C ILE A 110 -2.53 -15.42 21.61
N GLN A 111 -3.28 -14.46 22.12
CA GLN A 111 -4.41 -14.73 23.00
C GLN A 111 -5.53 -15.52 22.28
N GLY A 112 -5.74 -15.29 20.99
CA GLY A 112 -6.64 -16.09 20.17
C GLY A 112 -6.17 -17.54 20.06
N PHE A 113 -4.90 -17.77 19.74
CA PHE A 113 -4.32 -19.12 19.70
C PHE A 113 -4.45 -19.84 21.05
N ASN A 114 -4.16 -19.15 22.15
CA ASN A 114 -4.23 -19.73 23.50
C ASN A 114 -5.68 -20.10 23.92
N ARG A 115 -6.69 -19.44 23.35
CA ARG A 115 -8.10 -19.80 23.58
C ARG A 115 -8.55 -20.97 22.71
N GLY A 116 -7.77 -21.37 21.73
CA GLY A 116 -8.15 -22.37 20.75
C GLY A 116 -9.09 -21.83 19.64
N ASP A 117 -9.06 -20.50 19.39
CA ASP A 117 -9.83 -19.89 18.31
C ASP A 117 -9.35 -20.47 16.97
N ARG A 118 -10.27 -20.80 16.05
CA ARG A 118 -9.91 -21.14 14.68
C ARG A 118 -9.56 -19.85 13.94
N ILE A 119 -8.27 -19.65 13.64
CA ILE A 119 -7.78 -18.43 13.00
C ILE A 119 -7.22 -18.79 11.63
N TYR A 120 -7.84 -18.25 10.57
CA TYR A 120 -7.33 -18.37 9.21
C TYR A 120 -6.30 -17.29 8.91
N ALA A 121 -5.21 -17.67 8.25
CA ALA A 121 -4.23 -16.74 7.71
C ALA A 121 -4.62 -16.33 6.29
N LEU A 122 -4.97 -15.06 6.09
CA LEU A 122 -5.27 -14.48 4.78
C LEU A 122 -4.00 -13.80 4.26
N VAL A 123 -3.29 -14.46 3.33
CA VAL A 123 -1.95 -14.04 2.93
C VAL A 123 -1.97 -13.22 1.65
N ALA A 124 -1.42 -12.01 1.70
CA ALA A 124 -1.27 -11.14 0.53
C ALA A 124 -0.21 -11.71 -0.45
N PRO A 125 -0.43 -11.61 -1.78
CA PRO A 125 0.49 -12.19 -2.78
C PRO A 125 1.91 -11.57 -2.74
N ALA A 126 2.09 -10.43 -2.06
CA ALA A 126 3.39 -9.83 -1.81
C ALA A 126 4.29 -10.64 -0.84
N PHE A 127 3.83 -11.81 -0.34
CA PHE A 127 4.62 -12.68 0.56
C PHE A 127 5.86 -13.28 -0.11
N VAL A 128 5.86 -13.38 -1.41
CA VAL A 128 6.97 -13.93 -2.17
C VAL A 128 8.28 -13.23 -1.83
N ASN A 129 9.36 -14.01 -1.67
CA ASN A 129 10.68 -13.52 -1.30
C ASN A 129 10.79 -12.82 0.08
N GLN A 130 9.75 -12.83 0.92
CA GLN A 130 9.80 -12.17 2.24
C GLN A 130 10.50 -13.03 3.30
N PHE A 131 10.41 -14.34 3.21
CA PHE A 131 10.93 -15.26 4.24
C PHE A 131 12.05 -16.13 3.68
N PRO A 132 13.23 -16.12 4.31
CA PRO A 132 14.32 -17.04 3.94
C PRO A 132 13.87 -18.50 4.03
N GLY A 133 14.25 -19.33 3.03
CA GLY A 133 13.90 -20.74 3.01
C GLY A 133 12.50 -21.09 2.54
N LEU A 134 11.64 -20.11 2.30
CA LEU A 134 10.28 -20.30 1.80
C LEU A 134 10.34 -20.56 0.28
N ALA A 135 10.43 -21.83 -0.11
CA ALA A 135 10.62 -22.23 -1.49
C ALA A 135 9.32 -22.48 -2.27
N SER A 136 8.18 -22.66 -1.59
CA SER A 136 6.88 -22.96 -2.21
C SER A 136 5.70 -22.45 -1.36
N THR A 137 4.52 -22.41 -1.95
CA THR A 137 3.27 -22.11 -1.24
C THR A 137 2.92 -23.17 -0.21
N GLY A 138 3.26 -24.43 -0.44
CA GLY A 138 3.13 -25.51 0.55
C GLY A 138 3.99 -25.27 1.78
N LYS A 139 5.26 -24.81 1.62
CA LYS A 139 6.09 -24.42 2.76
C LYS A 139 5.54 -23.22 3.53
N LEU A 140 4.95 -22.24 2.83
CA LEU A 140 4.24 -21.13 3.48
C LEU A 140 3.11 -21.66 4.36
N LYS A 141 2.28 -22.56 3.81
CA LYS A 141 1.17 -23.16 4.52
C LYS A 141 1.63 -23.93 5.75
N ALA A 142 2.67 -24.77 5.61
CA ALA A 142 3.28 -25.52 6.72
C ALA A 142 3.84 -24.58 7.81
N ALA A 143 4.54 -23.51 7.43
CA ALA A 143 5.09 -22.54 8.37
C ALA A 143 3.99 -21.82 9.16
N LEU A 144 2.91 -21.40 8.50
CA LEU A 144 1.78 -20.71 9.14
C LEU A 144 0.99 -21.66 10.07
N LYS A 145 0.84 -22.94 9.69
CA LYS A 145 0.28 -23.96 10.58
C LYS A 145 1.16 -24.20 11.81
N ALA A 146 2.48 -24.25 11.63
CA ALA A 146 3.43 -24.35 12.75
C ALA A 146 3.37 -23.11 13.68
N VAL A 147 3.07 -21.92 13.14
CA VAL A 147 2.78 -20.72 13.94
C VAL A 147 1.52 -20.89 14.78
N GLY A 148 0.54 -21.65 14.34
CA GLY A 148 -0.72 -21.92 15.06
C GLY A 148 -1.99 -21.52 14.30
N PHE A 149 -1.87 -21.13 13.04
CA PHE A 149 -3.03 -20.86 12.20
C PHE A 149 -3.78 -22.16 11.85
N TYR A 150 -5.11 -22.06 11.79
CA TYR A 150 -5.96 -23.20 11.45
C TYR A 150 -5.82 -23.60 9.98
N ASP A 151 -5.88 -22.63 9.07
CA ASP A 151 -5.57 -22.85 7.65
C ASP A 151 -5.13 -21.54 6.99
N VAL A 152 -4.74 -21.61 5.70
CA VAL A 152 -4.14 -20.51 4.95
C VAL A 152 -4.93 -20.28 3.66
N VAL A 153 -5.28 -19.02 3.40
CA VAL A 153 -6.03 -18.60 2.22
C VAL A 153 -5.28 -17.49 1.49
N GLU A 154 -5.20 -17.59 0.19
CA GLU A 154 -4.56 -16.60 -0.68
C GLU A 154 -5.49 -15.40 -0.92
N VAL A 155 -5.07 -14.19 -0.53
CA VAL A 155 -5.89 -12.97 -0.73
C VAL A 155 -6.03 -12.61 -2.21
N ALA A 156 -5.22 -13.17 -3.07
CA ALA A 156 -5.36 -13.03 -4.53
C ALA A 156 -6.71 -13.57 -5.05
N ILE A 157 -7.39 -14.47 -4.33
CA ILE A 157 -8.78 -14.88 -4.62
C ILE A 157 -9.72 -13.68 -4.55
N GLY A 158 -9.62 -12.88 -3.47
CA GLY A 158 -10.40 -11.65 -3.35
C GLY A 158 -10.00 -10.58 -4.38
N ALA A 159 -8.77 -10.63 -4.90
CA ALA A 159 -8.35 -9.76 -6.00
C ALA A 159 -9.00 -10.17 -7.33
N ASP A 160 -9.25 -11.46 -7.55
CA ASP A 160 -10.00 -11.94 -8.71
C ASP A 160 -11.45 -11.41 -8.67
N LEU A 161 -12.12 -11.52 -7.53
CA LEU A 161 -13.46 -10.96 -7.33
C LEU A 161 -13.48 -9.44 -7.54
N CYS A 162 -12.50 -8.74 -6.96
CA CYS A 162 -12.34 -7.30 -7.11
C CYS A 162 -12.15 -6.89 -8.59
N THR A 163 -11.38 -7.67 -9.36
CA THR A 163 -11.15 -7.38 -10.79
C THR A 163 -12.45 -7.41 -11.58
N VAL A 164 -13.27 -8.43 -11.38
CA VAL A 164 -14.54 -8.59 -12.09
C VAL A 164 -15.53 -7.49 -11.67
N ASP A 165 -15.61 -7.21 -10.38
CA ASP A 165 -16.48 -6.18 -9.84
C ASP A 165 -16.12 -4.77 -10.34
N GLU A 166 -14.83 -4.38 -10.26
CA GLU A 166 -14.36 -3.09 -10.78
C GLU A 166 -14.50 -2.99 -12.32
N ALA A 167 -14.40 -4.09 -13.06
CA ALA A 167 -14.60 -4.09 -14.50
C ALA A 167 -16.07 -3.81 -14.87
N HIS A 168 -17.03 -4.39 -14.14
CA HIS A 168 -18.45 -4.06 -14.30
C HIS A 168 -18.73 -2.60 -13.94
N ASP A 169 -18.26 -2.13 -12.79
CA ASP A 169 -18.44 -0.74 -12.37
C ASP A 169 -17.85 0.25 -13.39
N PHE A 170 -16.67 -0.06 -13.95
CA PHE A 170 -16.08 0.78 -14.99
C PHE A 170 -16.95 0.89 -16.23
N LEU A 171 -17.51 -0.22 -16.70
CA LEU A 171 -18.39 -0.26 -17.88
C LEU A 171 -19.70 0.48 -17.65
N GLU A 172 -20.25 0.41 -16.44
CA GLU A 172 -21.52 1.06 -16.10
C GLU A 172 -21.39 2.56 -15.83
N GLU A 173 -20.21 3.02 -15.42
CA GLU A 173 -20.04 4.38 -14.90
C GLU A 173 -19.23 5.28 -15.80
N VAL A 174 -18.27 4.76 -16.59
CA VAL A 174 -17.37 5.58 -17.40
C VAL A 174 -17.67 5.43 -18.88
N PRO A 175 -17.86 6.50 -19.65
CA PRO A 175 -17.79 7.92 -19.23
C PRO A 175 -19.13 8.54 -18.82
N GLU A 176 -20.23 7.81 -18.84
CA GLU A 176 -21.59 8.33 -18.75
C GLU A 176 -21.90 9.06 -17.42
N LYS A 177 -21.52 8.46 -16.30
CA LYS A 177 -21.76 9.00 -14.96
C LYS A 177 -20.50 9.66 -14.36
N LEU A 178 -19.33 9.10 -14.66
CA LEU A 178 -18.03 9.54 -14.17
C LEU A 178 -17.08 9.83 -15.34
N ASN A 179 -16.36 10.94 -15.25
CA ASN A 179 -15.31 11.25 -16.25
C ASN A 179 -14.12 10.30 -16.23
N PHE A 180 -13.87 9.65 -15.10
CA PHE A 180 -12.87 8.60 -14.92
C PHE A 180 -13.24 7.81 -13.68
N MET A 181 -12.74 6.58 -13.56
CA MET A 181 -12.80 5.79 -12.34
C MET A 181 -11.40 5.55 -11.79
N ALA A 182 -11.27 5.44 -10.48
CA ALA A 182 -10.02 5.14 -9.80
C ALA A 182 -10.20 3.94 -8.87
N THR A 183 -9.24 3.01 -8.88
CA THR A 183 -9.28 1.78 -8.08
C THR A 183 -9.29 2.05 -6.58
N SER A 184 -9.83 1.14 -5.77
CA SER A 184 -9.99 1.28 -4.32
C SER A 184 -9.05 0.40 -3.48
N CYS A 185 -8.38 -0.58 -4.07
CA CYS A 185 -7.67 -1.66 -3.37
C CYS A 185 -6.58 -1.20 -2.38
N CYS A 186 -5.98 -0.01 -2.57
CA CYS A 186 -5.01 0.57 -1.65
C CYS A 186 -5.67 1.57 -0.68
N PRO A 187 -5.82 1.24 0.63
CA PRO A 187 -6.51 2.11 1.59
C PRO A 187 -5.83 3.47 1.79
N ALA A 188 -4.50 3.54 1.72
CA ALA A 188 -3.78 4.80 1.83
C ALA A 188 -4.06 5.74 0.65
N TRP A 189 -4.15 5.19 -0.57
CA TRP A 189 -4.53 5.92 -1.77
C TRP A 189 -5.98 6.41 -1.71
N SER A 190 -6.94 5.52 -1.44
CA SER A 190 -8.35 5.88 -1.42
C SER A 190 -8.66 6.91 -0.32
N MET A 191 -8.05 6.77 0.86
CA MET A 191 -8.16 7.78 1.92
C MET A 191 -7.55 9.12 1.52
N MET A 192 -6.37 9.12 0.91
CA MET A 192 -5.73 10.34 0.43
C MET A 192 -6.62 11.03 -0.61
N ALA A 193 -7.19 10.27 -1.55
CA ALA A 193 -8.09 10.80 -2.57
C ALA A 193 -9.34 11.44 -1.93
N LYS A 194 -10.01 10.74 -1.02
CA LYS A 194 -11.21 11.23 -0.33
C LYS A 194 -10.92 12.45 0.57
N THR A 195 -9.76 12.47 1.23
CA THR A 195 -9.39 13.56 2.17
C THR A 195 -8.83 14.79 1.46
N ALA A 196 -7.90 14.61 0.51
CA ALA A 196 -7.25 15.74 -0.17
C ALA A 196 -8.03 16.26 -1.39
N PHE A 197 -8.91 15.43 -1.96
CA PHE A 197 -9.74 15.77 -3.12
C PHE A 197 -11.20 15.35 -2.93
N PRO A 198 -11.93 15.91 -1.96
CA PRO A 198 -13.32 15.49 -1.65
C PRO A 198 -14.27 15.51 -2.87
N ALA A 199 -14.04 16.44 -3.80
CA ALA A 199 -14.84 16.54 -5.04
C ALA A 199 -14.65 15.32 -5.98
N LEU A 200 -13.53 14.57 -5.83
CA LEU A 200 -13.24 13.37 -6.60
C LEU A 200 -13.56 12.08 -5.82
N ALA A 201 -14.08 12.17 -4.60
CA ALA A 201 -14.37 11.00 -3.79
C ALA A 201 -15.29 10.00 -4.50
N LYS A 202 -16.26 10.49 -5.26
CA LYS A 202 -17.19 9.68 -6.06
C LYS A 202 -16.54 8.90 -7.22
N ASN A 203 -15.34 9.32 -7.65
CA ASN A 203 -14.61 8.66 -8.72
C ASN A 203 -13.76 7.47 -8.19
N ILE A 204 -13.65 7.32 -6.87
CA ILE A 204 -12.97 6.17 -6.27
C ILE A 204 -13.96 5.01 -6.23
N SER A 205 -13.59 3.90 -6.85
CA SER A 205 -14.40 2.67 -6.84
C SER A 205 -14.86 2.32 -5.43
N MET A 206 -16.07 1.84 -5.33
CA MET A 206 -16.67 1.39 -4.07
C MET A 206 -16.52 -0.12 -3.88
N THR A 207 -15.91 -0.82 -4.83
CA THR A 207 -15.58 -2.24 -4.72
C THR A 207 -14.78 -2.52 -3.45
N MET A 208 -15.14 -3.59 -2.75
CA MET A 208 -14.41 -4.08 -1.58
C MET A 208 -12.96 -4.38 -1.94
N THR A 209 -12.05 -4.11 -0.99
CA THR A 209 -10.65 -4.49 -1.21
C THR A 209 -10.47 -6.02 -1.16
N PRO A 210 -9.44 -6.58 -1.82
CA PRO A 210 -9.18 -8.02 -1.79
C PRO A 210 -9.14 -8.63 -0.38
N MET A 211 -8.61 -7.89 0.61
CA MET A 211 -8.61 -8.32 2.00
C MET A 211 -10.02 -8.52 2.54
N VAL A 212 -10.93 -7.57 2.28
CA VAL A 212 -12.30 -7.62 2.79
C VAL A 212 -13.11 -8.68 2.07
N PHE A 213 -13.01 -8.78 0.73
CA PHE A 213 -13.64 -9.86 -0.03
C PHE A 213 -13.26 -11.24 0.50
N THR A 214 -11.96 -11.51 0.65
CA THR A 214 -11.48 -12.80 1.15
C THR A 214 -11.96 -13.05 2.58
N ALA A 215 -11.92 -12.06 3.45
CA ALA A 215 -12.36 -12.22 4.84
C ALA A 215 -13.85 -12.51 4.94
N ARG A 216 -14.70 -11.77 4.23
CA ARG A 216 -16.17 -12.01 4.21
C ARG A 216 -16.52 -13.37 3.64
N MET A 217 -15.93 -13.74 2.51
CA MET A 217 -16.09 -15.06 1.92
C MET A 217 -15.77 -16.18 2.92
N MET A 218 -14.69 -16.04 3.67
CA MET A 218 -14.31 -17.03 4.68
C MET A 218 -15.23 -16.99 5.91
N LYS A 219 -15.70 -15.82 6.34
CA LYS A 219 -16.69 -15.68 7.43
C LYS A 219 -18.04 -16.29 7.07
N GLN A 220 -18.47 -16.25 5.81
CA GLN A 220 -19.68 -16.94 5.38
C GLN A 220 -19.52 -18.46 5.45
N LYS A 221 -18.34 -18.98 5.13
CA LYS A 221 -18.04 -20.43 5.19
C LYS A 221 -17.85 -20.94 6.63
N ASP A 222 -17.23 -20.14 7.48
CA ASP A 222 -16.98 -20.43 8.90
C ASP A 222 -17.22 -19.18 9.75
N PRO A 223 -18.47 -18.90 10.15
CA PRO A 223 -18.84 -17.68 10.90
C PRO A 223 -18.13 -17.54 12.26
N GLU A 224 -17.77 -18.65 12.88
CA GLU A 224 -17.10 -18.66 14.18
C GLU A 224 -15.57 -18.49 14.08
N ALA A 225 -15.02 -18.60 12.87
CA ALA A 225 -13.58 -18.43 12.66
C ALA A 225 -13.17 -16.97 12.73
N ARG A 226 -11.91 -16.76 13.05
CA ARG A 226 -11.28 -15.43 13.01
C ARG A 226 -10.37 -15.30 11.81
N MET A 227 -10.31 -14.10 11.27
CA MET A 227 -9.51 -13.77 10.08
C MET A 227 -8.31 -12.92 10.46
N CYS A 228 -7.12 -13.41 10.12
CA CYS A 228 -5.86 -12.68 10.28
C CYS A 228 -5.28 -12.37 8.91
N PHE A 229 -5.34 -11.11 8.48
CA PHE A 229 -4.64 -10.69 7.27
C PHE A 229 -3.15 -10.59 7.53
N ILE A 230 -2.35 -11.19 6.66
CA ILE A 230 -0.87 -11.14 6.68
C ILE A 230 -0.39 -10.49 5.39
N GLY A 231 0.26 -9.32 5.52
CA GLY A 231 0.66 -8.61 4.32
C GLY A 231 1.65 -7.46 4.58
N PRO A 232 2.01 -6.70 3.55
CA PRO A 232 3.05 -5.69 3.62
C PRO A 232 2.60 -4.35 4.21
N CYS A 233 1.34 -4.21 4.66
CA CYS A 233 0.66 -2.92 4.65
C CYS A 233 0.22 -2.43 6.04
N ALA A 234 0.80 -1.34 6.53
CA ALA A 234 0.35 -0.67 7.75
C ALA A 234 -1.06 -0.04 7.60
N ALA A 235 -1.44 0.44 6.40
CA ALA A 235 -2.75 1.02 6.17
C ALA A 235 -3.90 0.00 6.25
N LYS A 236 -3.63 -1.28 6.05
CA LYS A 236 -4.60 -2.37 6.24
C LYS A 236 -5.02 -2.52 7.72
N LYS A 237 -4.15 -2.19 8.67
CA LYS A 237 -4.52 -2.13 10.10
C LYS A 237 -5.58 -1.04 10.37
N LEU A 238 -5.44 0.11 9.71
CA LEU A 238 -6.46 1.17 9.79
C LEU A 238 -7.76 0.77 9.09
N GLU A 239 -7.68 0.13 7.92
CA GLU A 239 -8.86 -0.37 7.20
C GLU A 239 -9.63 -1.40 8.02
N ALA A 240 -8.95 -2.40 8.58
CA ALA A 240 -9.56 -3.40 9.45
C ALA A 240 -10.20 -2.82 10.72
N SER A 241 -9.79 -1.64 11.17
CA SER A 241 -10.37 -0.96 12.32
C SER A 241 -11.67 -0.20 12.00
N ARG A 242 -12.03 -0.03 10.73
CA ARG A 242 -13.24 0.68 10.33
C ARG A 242 -14.48 -0.08 10.77
N ARG A 243 -15.55 0.66 11.08
CA ARG A 243 -16.80 0.09 11.56
C ARG A 243 -17.39 -0.96 10.61
N THR A 244 -17.25 -0.76 9.31
CA THR A 244 -17.76 -1.63 8.25
C THR A 244 -16.89 -2.86 7.94
N VAL A 245 -15.70 -2.96 8.52
CA VAL A 245 -14.72 -4.03 8.21
C VAL A 245 -14.27 -4.80 9.45
N ARG A 246 -14.35 -4.19 10.63
CA ARG A 246 -13.79 -4.76 11.87
C ARG A 246 -14.44 -6.07 12.34
N SER A 247 -15.63 -6.40 11.81
CA SER A 247 -16.30 -7.68 12.04
C SER A 247 -15.77 -8.79 11.14
N ASP A 248 -15.16 -8.42 9.99
CA ASP A 248 -14.70 -9.37 8.99
C ASP A 248 -13.22 -9.73 9.18
N VAL A 249 -12.40 -8.73 9.54
CA VAL A 249 -10.95 -8.89 9.73
C VAL A 249 -10.59 -8.65 11.19
N ASP A 250 -10.30 -9.74 11.92
CA ASP A 250 -10.02 -9.67 13.36
C ASP A 250 -8.60 -9.18 13.67
N PHE A 251 -7.61 -9.56 12.85
CA PHE A 251 -6.20 -9.23 13.04
C PHE A 251 -5.53 -8.85 11.73
N VAL A 252 -4.53 -7.97 11.82
CA VAL A 252 -3.65 -7.63 10.70
C VAL A 252 -2.20 -7.71 11.18
N LEU A 253 -1.41 -8.56 10.54
CA LEU A 253 0.04 -8.64 10.73
C LEU A 253 0.78 -8.14 9.50
N THR A 254 1.94 -7.52 9.74
CA THR A 254 2.93 -7.29 8.69
C THR A 254 3.80 -8.54 8.49
N PHE A 255 4.51 -8.63 7.37
CA PHE A 255 5.50 -9.70 7.18
C PHE A 255 6.62 -9.62 8.20
N GLU A 256 7.03 -8.42 8.60
CA GLU A 256 8.01 -8.21 9.66
C GLU A 256 7.52 -8.77 11.01
N GLU A 257 6.26 -8.50 11.38
CA GLU A 257 5.66 -9.06 12.60
C GLU A 257 5.56 -10.59 12.55
N LEU A 258 5.18 -11.15 11.38
CA LEU A 258 5.16 -12.61 11.21
C LEU A 258 6.55 -13.23 11.30
N ALA A 259 7.56 -12.61 10.70
CA ALA A 259 8.96 -13.09 10.82
C ALA A 259 9.41 -13.12 12.28
N GLY A 260 9.08 -12.10 13.07
CA GLY A 260 9.35 -12.09 14.50
C GLY A 260 8.65 -13.22 15.27
N ILE A 261 7.43 -13.60 14.89
CA ILE A 261 6.73 -14.76 15.49
C ILE A 261 7.40 -16.08 15.10
N ILE A 262 7.78 -16.25 13.82
CA ILE A 262 8.46 -17.44 13.31
C ILE A 262 9.78 -17.64 14.05
N GLU A 263 10.58 -16.57 14.19
CA GLU A 263 11.85 -16.58 14.93
C GLU A 263 11.63 -16.91 16.42
N ALA A 264 10.67 -16.25 17.06
CA ALA A 264 10.38 -16.46 18.48
C ALA A 264 9.88 -17.89 18.81
N LYS A 265 9.31 -18.59 17.82
CA LYS A 265 8.88 -19.99 17.94
C LYS A 265 9.93 -21.00 17.49
N ASP A 266 11.11 -20.55 17.08
CA ASP A 266 12.20 -21.37 16.56
C ASP A 266 11.76 -22.28 15.39
N ILE A 267 10.94 -21.72 14.46
CA ILE A 267 10.43 -22.46 13.31
C ILE A 267 11.46 -22.40 12.17
N ASP A 268 12.11 -23.53 11.87
CA ASP A 268 13.01 -23.65 10.73
C ASP A 268 12.23 -23.86 9.43
N VAL A 269 11.86 -22.74 8.79
CA VAL A 269 11.07 -22.75 7.55
C VAL A 269 11.74 -23.54 6.42
N ALA A 270 13.07 -23.55 6.35
CA ALA A 270 13.80 -24.23 5.29
C ALA A 270 13.64 -25.75 5.36
N ASN A 271 13.59 -26.29 6.58
CA ASN A 271 13.54 -27.73 6.84
C ASN A 271 12.14 -28.25 7.20
N LEU A 272 11.09 -27.39 7.18
CA LEU A 272 9.73 -27.86 7.40
C LEU A 272 9.33 -28.92 6.35
N GLU A 273 8.75 -30.00 6.81
CA GLU A 273 8.07 -30.96 5.94
C GLU A 273 6.75 -30.40 5.45
N VAL A 274 6.47 -30.60 4.16
CA VAL A 274 5.18 -30.25 3.54
C VAL A 274 4.36 -31.51 3.49
N ASP A 275 3.15 -31.47 4.02
CA ASP A 275 2.20 -32.57 3.92
C ASP A 275 1.84 -32.78 2.44
N PRO A 276 2.12 -33.95 1.85
CA PRO A 276 1.82 -34.21 0.44
C PRO A 276 0.32 -34.21 0.13
N ASP A 277 -0.54 -34.40 1.13
CA ASP A 277 -2.00 -34.36 0.97
C ASP A 277 -2.55 -32.92 1.12
N GLU A 278 -1.73 -31.95 1.55
CA GLU A 278 -2.13 -30.56 1.56
C GLU A 278 -1.95 -29.91 0.19
N VAL A 279 -3.04 -29.54 -0.43
CA VAL A 279 -3.04 -28.85 -1.71
C VAL A 279 -2.37 -27.48 -1.57
N ASP A 280 -1.46 -27.18 -2.49
CA ASP A 280 -0.86 -25.84 -2.63
C ASP A 280 -1.93 -24.74 -2.77
N LEU A 281 -1.54 -23.49 -2.55
CA LEU A 281 -2.41 -22.34 -2.80
C LEU A 281 -2.62 -22.17 -4.32
N VAL A 282 -3.66 -22.82 -4.86
CA VAL A 282 -3.91 -22.93 -6.31
C VAL A 282 -5.25 -22.34 -6.75
N HIS A 283 -5.82 -21.44 -5.97
CA HIS A 283 -7.19 -20.98 -6.18
C HIS A 283 -7.30 -19.55 -6.73
N ALA A 284 -6.18 -18.87 -6.97
CA ALA A 284 -6.16 -17.52 -7.51
C ALA A 284 -5.53 -17.46 -8.90
N SER A 285 -5.99 -16.49 -9.69
CA SER A 285 -5.48 -16.21 -11.03
C SER A 285 -4.13 -15.52 -11.00
N GLY A 286 -3.46 -15.52 -12.16
CA GLY A 286 -2.28 -14.69 -12.38
C GLY A 286 -2.59 -13.19 -12.28
N ALA A 287 -3.77 -12.75 -12.71
CA ALA A 287 -4.22 -11.38 -12.59
C ALA A 287 -4.37 -10.96 -11.12
N GLY A 288 -5.05 -11.75 -10.28
CA GLY A 288 -5.20 -11.48 -8.85
C GLY A 288 -3.88 -11.44 -8.09
N ARG A 289 -2.94 -12.36 -8.41
CA ARG A 289 -1.57 -12.33 -7.86
C ARG A 289 -0.81 -11.07 -8.25
N GLY A 290 -1.06 -10.54 -9.45
CA GLY A 290 -0.47 -9.33 -10.00
C GLY A 290 -0.80 -8.04 -9.25
N PHE A 291 -1.86 -8.02 -8.45
CA PHE A 291 -2.26 -6.85 -7.63
C PHE A 291 -1.17 -6.37 -6.66
N ALA A 292 -0.22 -7.22 -6.32
CA ALA A 292 0.87 -6.86 -5.43
C ALA A 292 1.86 -5.84 -6.03
N GLN A 293 1.86 -5.64 -7.35
CA GLN A 293 2.72 -4.70 -8.04
C GLN A 293 1.93 -3.49 -8.55
N SER A 294 2.56 -2.31 -8.56
CA SER A 294 1.95 -1.10 -9.13
C SER A 294 1.68 -1.28 -10.63
N GLY A 295 0.49 -0.89 -11.06
CA GLY A 295 -0.03 -1.10 -12.42
C GLY A 295 -0.80 -2.41 -12.58
N GLY A 296 -0.70 -3.34 -11.62
CA GLY A 296 -1.30 -4.67 -11.71
C GLY A 296 -2.81 -4.65 -11.63
N VAL A 297 -3.38 -3.79 -10.78
CA VAL A 297 -4.84 -3.68 -10.60
C VAL A 297 -5.50 -3.10 -11.85
N ALA A 298 -5.06 -1.93 -12.30
CA ALA A 298 -5.62 -1.28 -13.47
C ALA A 298 -5.46 -2.16 -14.74
N LYS A 299 -4.33 -2.88 -14.83
CA LYS A 299 -4.11 -3.83 -15.92
C LYS A 299 -5.11 -4.98 -15.89
N ALA A 300 -5.31 -5.61 -14.73
CA ALA A 300 -6.24 -6.72 -14.59
C ALA A 300 -7.68 -6.33 -14.97
N VAL A 301 -8.14 -5.18 -14.47
CA VAL A 301 -9.46 -4.64 -14.80
C VAL A 301 -9.57 -4.29 -16.29
N ALA A 302 -8.57 -3.62 -16.87
CA ALA A 302 -8.58 -3.27 -18.28
C ALA A 302 -8.55 -4.50 -19.20
N ASP A 303 -7.74 -5.52 -18.85
CA ASP A 303 -7.68 -6.79 -19.59
C ASP A 303 -9.05 -7.50 -19.54
N LYS A 304 -9.75 -7.47 -18.40
CA LYS A 304 -11.08 -8.08 -18.26
C LYS A 304 -12.14 -7.32 -19.04
N VAL A 305 -12.16 -6.00 -19.01
CA VAL A 305 -13.06 -5.18 -19.86
C VAL A 305 -12.82 -5.48 -21.35
N LYS A 306 -11.56 -5.58 -21.77
CA LYS A 306 -11.21 -5.89 -23.15
C LYS A 306 -11.64 -7.30 -23.58
N GLU A 307 -11.63 -8.26 -22.67
CA GLU A 307 -12.13 -9.62 -22.93
C GLU A 307 -13.64 -9.63 -23.19
N TRP A 308 -14.42 -8.90 -22.38
CA TRP A 308 -15.86 -8.78 -22.57
C TRP A 308 -16.24 -7.89 -23.76
N HIS A 309 -15.44 -6.85 -24.02
CA HIS A 309 -15.67 -5.85 -25.06
C HIS A 309 -14.38 -5.65 -25.89
N PRO A 310 -14.08 -6.55 -26.87
CA PRO A 310 -12.83 -6.52 -27.64
C PRO A 310 -12.57 -5.22 -28.39
N ASP A 311 -13.61 -4.48 -28.74
CA ASP A 311 -13.53 -3.19 -29.43
C ASP A 311 -13.24 -2.01 -28.48
N MET A 312 -13.28 -2.22 -27.17
CA MET A 312 -13.00 -1.19 -26.16
C MET A 312 -11.54 -1.24 -25.73
N ASP A 313 -10.85 -0.12 -25.84
CA ASP A 313 -9.48 0.05 -25.33
C ASP A 313 -9.49 0.93 -24.08
N VAL A 314 -9.43 0.31 -22.92
CA VAL A 314 -9.42 1.01 -21.62
C VAL A 314 -8.07 1.68 -21.42
N LYS A 315 -8.09 3.01 -21.38
CA LYS A 315 -6.89 3.79 -21.07
C LYS A 315 -6.61 3.75 -19.58
N ILE A 316 -5.40 3.37 -19.21
CA ILE A 316 -4.97 3.30 -17.81
C ILE A 316 -3.88 4.33 -17.50
N ALA A 317 -3.88 4.83 -16.28
CA ALA A 317 -2.76 5.59 -15.74
C ALA A 317 -2.53 5.22 -14.27
N SER A 318 -1.29 4.89 -13.93
CA SER A 318 -0.91 4.43 -12.60
C SER A 318 0.09 5.38 -11.94
N ALA A 319 0.02 5.49 -10.61
CA ALA A 319 0.98 6.23 -9.81
C ALA A 319 1.34 5.45 -8.54
N GLN A 320 2.59 5.60 -8.10
CA GLN A 320 3.12 4.93 -6.92
C GLN A 320 3.80 5.94 -5.97
N GLY A 321 3.55 5.76 -4.66
CA GLY A 321 3.89 6.75 -3.66
C GLY A 321 2.88 7.90 -3.63
N LEU A 322 2.47 8.33 -2.43
CA LEU A 322 1.37 9.30 -2.27
C LEU A 322 1.63 10.66 -2.94
N ALA A 323 2.89 11.07 -3.09
CA ALA A 323 3.23 12.33 -3.76
C ALA A 323 2.89 12.28 -5.27
N GLU A 324 3.20 11.18 -5.95
CA GLU A 324 2.87 10.98 -7.36
C GLU A 324 1.37 10.72 -7.54
N CYS A 325 0.75 9.96 -6.64
CA CYS A 325 -0.69 9.76 -6.59
C CYS A 325 -1.44 11.10 -6.49
N LYS A 326 -0.94 12.03 -5.67
CA LYS A 326 -1.50 13.38 -5.56
C LYS A 326 -1.41 14.16 -6.88
N LYS A 327 -0.28 14.06 -7.60
CA LYS A 327 -0.11 14.68 -8.92
C LYS A 327 -1.08 14.08 -9.94
N LEU A 328 -1.26 12.74 -9.93
CA LEU A 328 -2.22 12.06 -10.79
C LEU A 328 -3.63 12.63 -10.61
N LEU A 329 -4.11 12.76 -9.36
CA LEU A 329 -5.43 13.33 -9.06
C LEU A 329 -5.55 14.81 -9.41
N MET A 330 -4.48 15.59 -9.25
CA MET A 330 -4.48 17.00 -9.68
C MET A 330 -4.68 17.10 -11.20
N LEU A 331 -4.04 16.25 -11.97
CA LEU A 331 -4.20 16.20 -13.43
C LEU A 331 -5.57 15.66 -13.84
N ALA A 332 -6.10 14.65 -13.12
CA ALA A 332 -7.44 14.13 -13.33
C ALA A 332 -8.51 15.21 -13.05
N LYS A 333 -8.36 15.96 -11.95
CA LYS A 333 -9.22 17.12 -11.65
C LYS A 333 -9.20 18.18 -12.75
N ALA A 334 -8.07 18.35 -13.44
CA ALA A 334 -7.92 19.26 -14.57
C ALA A 334 -8.45 18.68 -15.90
N GLY A 335 -9.07 17.49 -15.91
CA GLY A 335 -9.67 16.86 -17.07
C GLY A 335 -8.71 16.08 -17.98
N LYS A 336 -7.45 15.86 -17.56
CA LYS A 336 -6.46 15.17 -18.42
C LYS A 336 -6.80 13.69 -18.62
N TYR A 337 -7.52 13.07 -17.70
CA TYR A 337 -7.76 11.63 -17.65
C TYR A 337 -9.23 11.24 -17.84
N ASN A 338 -9.97 11.99 -18.66
CA ASN A 338 -11.34 11.62 -18.99
C ASN A 338 -11.38 10.31 -19.79
N GLY A 339 -12.24 9.37 -19.38
CA GLY A 339 -12.34 8.02 -19.95
C GLY A 339 -11.27 7.05 -19.48
N TYR A 340 -10.49 7.38 -18.45
CA TYR A 340 -9.41 6.54 -17.94
C TYR A 340 -9.84 5.75 -16.71
N LEU A 341 -9.19 4.59 -16.52
CA LEU A 341 -9.07 3.90 -15.24
C LEU A 341 -7.75 4.31 -14.59
N LEU A 342 -7.83 4.86 -13.37
CA LEU A 342 -6.67 5.33 -12.61
C LEU A 342 -6.32 4.35 -11.49
N GLU A 343 -5.03 4.06 -11.34
CA GLU A 343 -4.53 3.30 -10.19
C GLU A 343 -3.60 4.14 -9.34
N GLY A 344 -3.79 4.11 -8.03
CA GLY A 344 -2.87 4.69 -7.08
C GLY A 344 -2.40 3.68 -6.03
N MET A 345 -1.08 3.53 -5.90
CA MET A 345 -0.47 2.76 -4.83
C MET A 345 0.28 3.68 -3.86
N GLY A 346 -0.07 3.61 -2.57
CA GLY A 346 0.56 4.45 -1.53
C GLY A 346 2.05 4.18 -1.34
N CYS A 347 2.53 3.01 -1.75
CA CYS A 347 3.93 2.57 -1.61
C CYS A 347 4.65 2.57 -2.95
N PRO A 348 5.97 2.92 -2.99
CA PRO A 348 6.80 2.74 -4.18
C PRO A 348 6.89 1.26 -4.57
N GLY A 349 6.70 0.94 -5.84
CA GLY A 349 6.68 -0.44 -6.35
C GLY A 349 5.35 -1.18 -6.16
N GLY A 350 4.38 -0.58 -5.44
CA GLY A 350 3.15 -1.24 -5.04
C GLY A 350 3.27 -1.93 -3.68
N CYS A 351 2.47 -2.98 -3.45
CA CYS A 351 2.46 -3.70 -2.17
C CYS A 351 3.80 -4.37 -1.84
N ILE A 352 4.58 -4.79 -2.83
CA ILE A 352 5.94 -5.35 -2.63
C ILE A 352 6.93 -4.37 -2.01
N GLY A 353 6.66 -3.06 -2.04
CA GLY A 353 7.43 -2.02 -1.36
C GLY A 353 6.69 -1.44 -0.14
N GLY A 354 5.78 -2.19 0.45
CA GLY A 354 5.00 -1.79 1.63
C GLY A 354 5.84 -1.65 2.89
N ALA A 355 5.31 -0.90 3.86
CA ALA A 355 6.03 -0.57 5.09
C ALA A 355 6.32 -1.78 6.01
N GLY A 356 5.63 -2.90 5.82
CA GLY A 356 5.83 -4.13 6.58
C GLY A 356 6.53 -5.24 5.79
N THR A 357 7.25 -4.90 4.69
CA THR A 357 8.08 -5.84 3.92
C THR A 357 9.47 -5.95 4.52
N ILE A 358 10.12 -7.12 4.31
CA ILE A 358 11.47 -7.41 4.76
C ILE A 358 12.44 -7.42 3.58
N ALA A 359 11.97 -7.94 2.44
CA ALA A 359 12.79 -8.13 1.26
C ALA A 359 12.88 -6.87 0.38
N ASP A 360 13.95 -6.80 -0.41
CA ASP A 360 14.14 -5.76 -1.41
C ASP A 360 13.04 -5.80 -2.48
N PRO A 361 12.34 -4.70 -2.76
CA PRO A 361 11.22 -4.67 -3.70
C PRO A 361 11.59 -5.06 -5.14
N ALA A 362 12.81 -4.73 -5.61
CA ALA A 362 13.22 -5.05 -6.97
C ALA A 362 13.43 -6.56 -7.15
N ARG A 363 14.01 -7.23 -6.16
CA ARG A 363 14.14 -8.70 -6.15
C ARG A 363 12.79 -9.37 -6.01
N THR A 364 11.93 -8.82 -5.16
CA THR A 364 10.58 -9.33 -4.94
C THR A 364 9.74 -9.23 -6.21
N ALA A 365 9.88 -8.17 -7.00
CA ALA A 365 9.18 -8.03 -8.29
C ALA A 365 9.51 -9.18 -9.27
N ILE A 366 10.77 -9.62 -9.30
CA ILE A 366 11.19 -10.76 -10.15
C ILE A 366 10.49 -12.05 -9.70
N GLN A 367 10.48 -12.32 -8.41
CA GLN A 367 9.84 -13.52 -7.85
C GLN A 367 8.30 -13.45 -7.98
N LEU A 368 7.71 -12.27 -7.79
CA LEU A 368 6.29 -12.07 -8.01
C LEU A 368 5.88 -12.36 -9.45
N ASN A 369 6.65 -11.89 -10.43
CA ASN A 369 6.38 -12.17 -11.85
C ASN A 369 6.46 -13.67 -12.18
N LYS A 370 7.33 -14.42 -11.49
CA LYS A 370 7.37 -15.88 -11.59
C LYS A 370 6.10 -16.48 -10.99
N TYR A 371 5.72 -16.08 -9.78
CA TYR A 371 4.54 -16.54 -9.07
C TYR A 371 3.24 -16.26 -9.82
N VAL A 372 3.15 -15.11 -10.49
CA VAL A 372 2.04 -14.75 -11.40
C VAL A 372 1.93 -15.73 -12.56
N LYS A 373 3.07 -16.09 -13.19
CA LYS A 373 3.10 -17.03 -14.33
C LYS A 373 2.81 -18.48 -13.93
N GLU A 374 3.09 -18.84 -12.69
CA GLU A 374 2.83 -20.17 -12.13
C GLU A 374 1.41 -20.31 -11.58
N ALA A 375 0.56 -19.29 -11.72
CA ALA A 375 -0.84 -19.40 -11.35
C ALA A 375 -1.55 -20.49 -12.18
N PRO A 376 -2.51 -21.22 -11.59
CA PRO A 376 -3.22 -22.32 -12.27
C PRO A 376 -4.03 -21.85 -13.47
N PHE A 377 -4.43 -20.57 -13.48
CA PHE A 377 -5.15 -19.92 -14.57
C PHE A 377 -4.79 -18.42 -14.62
N ALA A 378 -4.99 -17.81 -15.77
CA ALA A 378 -4.68 -16.38 -15.97
C ALA A 378 -5.88 -15.47 -15.68
N ASP A 379 -7.08 -15.95 -16.05
CA ASP A 379 -8.32 -15.20 -16.01
C ASP A 379 -9.00 -15.27 -14.63
N PRO A 380 -9.34 -14.12 -14.01
CA PRO A 380 -10.06 -14.05 -12.74
C PRO A 380 -11.40 -14.80 -12.70
N GLU A 381 -12.16 -14.83 -13.81
CA GLU A 381 -13.45 -15.54 -13.87
C GLU A 381 -13.33 -17.06 -13.74
N GLN A 382 -12.15 -17.62 -13.96
CA GLN A 382 -11.88 -19.05 -13.72
C GLN A 382 -11.71 -19.37 -12.23
N SER A 383 -11.75 -18.38 -11.36
CA SER A 383 -11.70 -18.59 -9.92
C SER A 383 -12.90 -19.43 -9.45
N PRO A 384 -12.68 -20.52 -8.69
CA PRO A 384 -13.76 -21.35 -8.17
C PRO A 384 -14.68 -20.62 -7.18
N PHE A 385 -14.30 -19.40 -6.78
CA PHE A 385 -15.04 -18.56 -5.84
C PHE A 385 -15.84 -17.44 -6.54
N MET A 386 -15.89 -17.42 -7.86
CA MET A 386 -16.55 -16.33 -8.60
C MET A 386 -18.06 -16.26 -8.32
N SER A 387 -18.71 -17.38 -8.01
CA SER A 387 -20.12 -17.41 -7.61
C SER A 387 -20.40 -16.66 -6.30
N GLU A 388 -19.41 -16.46 -5.46
CA GLU A 388 -19.54 -15.76 -4.16
C GLU A 388 -19.70 -14.22 -4.33
N ILE A 389 -19.35 -13.68 -5.48
CA ILE A 389 -19.35 -12.23 -5.71
C ILE A 389 -20.73 -11.60 -5.49
N HIS A 390 -21.79 -12.28 -5.97
CA HIS A 390 -23.16 -11.78 -5.83
C HIS A 390 -23.65 -11.83 -4.39
N VAL A 391 -23.35 -12.91 -3.67
CA VAL A 391 -23.70 -13.07 -2.26
C VAL A 391 -23.07 -12.00 -1.37
N LEU A 392 -21.83 -11.62 -1.71
CA LEU A 392 -21.08 -10.61 -0.97
C LEU A 392 -21.57 -9.17 -1.26
N LYS A 393 -22.12 -8.92 -2.46
CA LYS A 393 -22.68 -7.61 -2.84
C LYS A 393 -24.08 -7.37 -2.26
N ASP A 394 -24.88 -8.42 -2.17
CA ASP A 394 -26.27 -8.35 -1.68
C ASP A 394 -26.36 -8.37 -0.15
N ASP A 395 -25.24 -8.32 0.57
CA ASP A 395 -25.21 -8.24 2.03
C ASP A 395 -25.77 -6.88 2.48
N PRO A 396 -26.93 -6.85 3.20
CA PRO A 396 -27.56 -5.61 3.64
C PRO A 396 -26.72 -4.81 4.64
N ASP A 397 -25.71 -5.42 5.27
CA ASP A 397 -24.74 -4.75 6.14
C ASP A 397 -23.59 -4.12 5.34
N PHE A 398 -23.64 -4.21 4.02
CA PHE A 398 -22.68 -3.58 3.11
C PHE A 398 -23.01 -2.09 2.91
N GLU A 399 -22.92 -1.30 3.97
CA GLU A 399 -22.81 0.17 3.87
C GLU A 399 -21.34 0.56 3.88
N LEU A 400 -20.92 1.15 2.78
CA LEU A 400 -19.58 1.69 2.54
C LEU A 400 -19.30 3.00 3.29
#